data_221a27b488202a0c7cdcffbab3525e53
#
_entry.id   221a27b488202a0c7cdcffbab3525e53
#
_cell.length_a   1.000
_cell.length_b   1.000
_cell.length_c   1.000
_cell.angle_alpha   90.00
_cell.angle_beta   90.00
_cell.angle_gamma   90.00
#
_symmetry.space_group_name_H-M   'P 1'
#
loop_
_entity.id
_entity.type
_entity.pdbx_description
1 polymer ?
#
loop_
_entity_poly.entity_id
_entity_poly.type
_entity_poly.pdbx_seq_one_letter_code
_entity_poly.pdbx_strand_id
1 'polypeptide(L)'
;CFKTDFGERIPVDVVYHDGSDPQAMHNYYTYLYNQAVFNLLKEVKGENEAVLFARSATAGSQKFPVHWGGDCSANYPSMAETLRGGLSFAMSGFSFWSHDISGFESTATPDLYKRWCAFGLMSTHSRLHGSGSYRVPWLFDDEACEILKEFVNLKCRLMPYLYGQAVCSHKEGRPVLRPMFLDFPEDRACDTLDRQYMFGDSLLVAPIFKENGEVQYYLPEGTWYNLITGAEVAGGKWQKETHDYHSLPLMVRPNSILPLGNNDQKPDYDYADGVSLLVSAFDEGAEAKTEIPDLKGETVMTVTAKRVGDEIHLHVEGGNGNYTVKSLSGCKVVVEA
;
A
#
# COMPACT_ATOMS: atom_id res chain seq x y z
N CYS A 1 -11.68 3.69 15.63
CA CYS A 1 -10.40 3.12 16.09
C CYS A 1 -9.84 3.90 17.27
N PHE A 2 -8.92 3.28 17.97
CA PHE A 2 -8.13 3.91 19.02
C PHE A 2 -6.66 3.96 18.61
N LYS A 3 -6.00 5.11 18.82
CA LYS A 3 -4.57 5.24 18.64
C LYS A 3 -3.89 5.02 20.00
N THR A 4 -2.99 4.02 20.08
CA THR A 4 -2.09 3.83 21.22
C THR A 4 -0.72 4.39 20.86
N ASP A 5 -0.33 5.45 21.55
CA ASP A 5 0.96 6.09 21.34
C ASP A 5 1.99 5.62 22.37
N PHE A 6 3.28 5.75 22.08
CA PHE A 6 4.37 5.22 22.91
C PHE A 6 4.27 3.69 23.14
N GLY A 7 4.69 3.21 24.32
CA GLY A 7 4.70 1.79 24.67
C GLY A 7 6.04 1.09 24.43
N GLU A 8 6.99 1.77 23.81
CA GLU A 8 8.39 1.38 23.68
C GLU A 8 9.26 2.05 24.77
N ARG A 9 10.51 1.62 24.88
CA ARG A 9 11.53 2.18 25.76
C ARG A 9 11.24 2.05 27.26
N ILE A 10 10.56 0.98 27.66
CA ILE A 10 10.39 0.70 29.09
C ILE A 10 11.77 0.41 29.70
N PRO A 11 12.18 1.11 30.79
CA PRO A 11 13.48 0.87 31.41
C PRO A 11 13.66 -0.58 31.86
N VAL A 12 14.88 -1.08 31.80
CA VAL A 12 15.23 -2.46 32.21
C VAL A 12 15.68 -2.56 33.67
N ASP A 13 15.65 -1.45 34.40
CA ASP A 13 15.98 -1.35 35.82
C ASP A 13 14.74 -1.16 36.71
N VAL A 14 13.55 -1.40 36.17
CA VAL A 14 12.27 -1.33 36.88
C VAL A 14 12.02 -2.61 37.69
N VAL A 15 11.17 -2.49 38.73
CA VAL A 15 10.68 -3.61 39.52
C VAL A 15 9.20 -3.84 39.22
N TYR A 16 8.87 -5.00 38.62
CA TYR A 16 7.49 -5.40 38.38
C TYR A 16 6.86 -5.98 39.66
N HIS A 17 5.56 -5.73 39.84
CA HIS A 17 4.82 -6.21 41.01
C HIS A 17 4.79 -7.74 41.11
N ASP A 18 4.74 -8.43 40.01
CA ASP A 18 4.69 -9.90 39.88
C ASP A 18 6.09 -10.55 39.87
N GLY A 19 7.16 -9.76 39.99
CA GLY A 19 8.54 -10.23 39.95
C GLY A 19 9.05 -10.60 38.57
N SER A 20 8.36 -10.18 37.52
CA SER A 20 8.81 -10.43 36.13
C SER A 20 10.20 -9.82 35.87
N ASP A 21 11.00 -10.52 35.07
CA ASP A 21 12.32 -10.03 34.63
C ASP A 21 12.15 -8.78 33.75
N PRO A 22 12.70 -7.62 34.14
CA PRO A 22 12.54 -6.38 33.38
C PRO A 22 13.20 -6.40 31.99
N GLN A 23 14.24 -7.21 31.77
CA GLN A 23 14.83 -7.36 30.44
C GLN A 23 13.88 -8.15 29.50
N ALA A 24 13.27 -9.22 29.97
CA ALA A 24 12.26 -9.96 29.20
C ALA A 24 11.01 -9.10 28.94
N MET A 25 10.61 -8.28 29.91
CA MET A 25 9.44 -7.41 29.81
C MET A 25 9.63 -6.19 28.89
N HIS A 26 10.86 -5.79 28.58
CA HIS A 26 11.14 -4.58 27.78
C HIS A 26 10.36 -4.54 26.45
N ASN A 27 10.41 -5.61 25.67
CA ASN A 27 9.62 -5.73 24.42
C ASN A 27 8.20 -6.28 24.67
N TYR A 28 8.04 -7.18 25.62
CA TYR A 28 6.74 -7.81 25.89
C TYR A 28 5.71 -6.82 26.47
N TYR A 29 6.15 -5.79 27.16
CA TYR A 29 5.29 -4.69 27.64
C TYR A 29 4.48 -4.06 26.49
N THR A 30 5.12 -3.81 25.34
CA THR A 30 4.49 -3.28 24.12
C THR A 30 3.29 -4.15 23.69
N TYR A 31 3.47 -5.46 23.68
CA TYR A 31 2.39 -6.38 23.38
C TYR A 31 1.25 -6.29 24.39
N LEU A 32 1.55 -6.33 25.67
CA LEU A 32 0.54 -6.25 26.75
C LEU A 32 -0.23 -4.94 26.72
N TYR A 33 0.47 -3.83 26.49
CA TYR A 33 -0.13 -2.50 26.37
C TYR A 33 -1.18 -2.46 25.24
N ASN A 34 -0.79 -2.88 24.05
CA ASN A 34 -1.69 -2.89 22.89
C ASN A 34 -2.82 -3.93 23.06
N GLN A 35 -2.52 -5.09 23.63
CA GLN A 35 -3.52 -6.13 23.88
C GLN A 35 -4.61 -5.67 24.83
N ALA A 36 -4.26 -4.95 25.90
CA ALA A 36 -5.24 -4.43 26.86
C ALA A 36 -6.26 -3.51 26.17
N VAL A 37 -5.79 -2.59 25.34
CA VAL A 37 -6.68 -1.67 24.59
C VAL A 37 -7.47 -2.41 23.52
N PHE A 38 -6.84 -3.35 22.79
CA PHE A 38 -7.51 -4.13 21.75
C PHE A 38 -8.62 -5.02 22.32
N ASN A 39 -8.39 -5.67 23.47
CA ASN A 39 -9.40 -6.46 24.14
C ASN A 39 -10.59 -5.62 24.61
N LEU A 40 -10.32 -4.42 25.15
CA LEU A 40 -11.38 -3.47 25.52
C LEU A 40 -12.20 -3.04 24.28
N LEU A 41 -11.54 -2.80 23.14
CA LEU A 41 -12.26 -2.48 21.90
C LEU A 41 -13.16 -3.62 21.44
N LYS A 42 -12.71 -4.87 21.51
CA LYS A 42 -13.53 -6.05 21.23
C LYS A 42 -14.75 -6.14 22.15
N GLU A 43 -14.55 -5.92 23.44
CA GLU A 43 -15.63 -5.94 24.43
C GLU A 43 -16.69 -4.86 24.14
N VAL A 44 -16.26 -3.63 23.80
CA VAL A 44 -17.15 -2.47 23.61
C VAL A 44 -17.78 -2.41 22.21
N LYS A 45 -17.05 -2.80 21.17
CA LYS A 45 -17.44 -2.65 19.76
C LYS A 45 -17.85 -3.94 19.07
N GLY A 46 -17.47 -5.08 19.61
CA GLY A 46 -17.62 -6.38 19.00
C GLY A 46 -16.31 -6.91 18.39
N GLU A 47 -16.24 -8.22 18.24
CA GLU A 47 -15.03 -8.95 17.83
C GLU A 47 -14.44 -8.44 16.50
N ASN A 48 -15.31 -8.14 15.53
CA ASN A 48 -14.90 -7.77 14.17
C ASN A 48 -14.80 -6.24 13.94
N GLU A 49 -15.10 -5.42 14.96
CA GLU A 49 -15.12 -3.95 14.85
C GLU A 49 -13.97 -3.30 15.66
N ALA A 50 -13.11 -4.11 16.27
CA ALA A 50 -11.98 -3.61 17.04
C ALA A 50 -10.84 -3.18 16.12
N VAL A 51 -10.59 -1.88 16.04
CA VAL A 51 -9.46 -1.32 15.29
C VAL A 51 -8.53 -0.57 16.22
N LEU A 52 -7.34 -1.11 16.41
CA LEU A 52 -6.24 -0.48 17.13
C LEU A 52 -5.22 0.08 16.14
N PHE A 53 -4.82 1.32 16.33
CA PHE A 53 -3.76 2.00 15.59
C PHE A 53 -2.59 2.24 16.53
N ALA A 54 -1.58 1.36 16.48
CA ALA A 54 -0.50 1.30 17.45
C ALA A 54 0.83 1.82 16.89
N ARG A 55 1.65 2.47 17.75
CA ARG A 55 3.02 2.83 17.40
C ARG A 55 3.99 1.71 17.72
N SER A 56 4.03 1.28 18.96
CA SER A 56 4.94 0.23 19.38
C SER A 56 4.47 -1.16 18.95
N ALA A 57 5.42 -2.03 18.66
CA ALA A 57 5.15 -3.39 18.23
C ALA A 57 6.28 -4.35 18.64
N THR A 58 5.93 -5.61 18.78
CA THR A 58 6.88 -6.72 18.95
C THR A 58 6.26 -7.98 18.33
N ALA A 59 6.96 -9.11 18.38
CA ALA A 59 6.45 -10.39 17.94
C ALA A 59 5.08 -10.70 18.59
N GLY A 60 4.08 -11.07 17.78
CA GLY A 60 2.70 -11.29 18.21
C GLY A 60 1.78 -10.07 18.09
N SER A 61 2.34 -8.86 17.86
CA SER A 61 1.54 -7.64 17.67
C SER A 61 0.92 -7.53 16.27
N GLN A 62 1.24 -8.44 15.34
CA GLN A 62 0.69 -8.49 13.98
C GLN A 62 -0.84 -8.59 13.96
N LYS A 63 -1.43 -9.13 15.01
CA LYS A 63 -2.89 -9.23 15.18
C LYS A 63 -3.60 -7.92 15.50
N PHE A 64 -2.85 -6.89 15.91
CA PHE A 64 -3.39 -5.54 16.07
C PHE A 64 -3.35 -4.86 14.70
N PRO A 65 -4.51 -4.47 14.13
CA PRO A 65 -4.63 -4.36 12.68
C PRO A 65 -3.76 -3.31 12.03
N VAL A 66 -3.51 -2.15 12.67
CA VAL A 66 -2.84 -1.03 12.00
C VAL A 66 -1.74 -0.44 12.88
N HIS A 67 -0.62 -0.12 12.24
CA HIS A 67 0.53 0.53 12.88
C HIS A 67 0.99 1.76 12.09
N TRP A 68 1.82 2.61 12.69
CA TRP A 68 2.53 3.68 11.98
C TRP A 68 3.97 3.80 12.47
N GLY A 69 4.80 4.50 11.68
CA GLY A 69 6.24 4.60 11.88
C GLY A 69 6.71 5.58 12.97
N GLY A 70 5.80 6.20 13.72
CA GLY A 70 6.15 7.20 14.73
C GLY A 70 6.42 8.60 14.16
N ASP A 71 7.19 9.40 14.89
CA ASP A 71 7.37 10.83 14.69
C ASP A 71 8.52 11.11 13.71
N CYS A 72 8.22 11.06 12.41
CA CYS A 72 9.20 11.35 11.35
C CYS A 72 9.37 12.87 11.14
N SER A 73 10.54 13.29 10.70
CA SER A 73 10.82 14.69 10.39
C SER A 73 10.29 15.09 9.02
N ALA A 74 9.87 16.37 8.87
CA ALA A 74 9.39 16.93 7.62
C ALA A 74 10.55 17.25 6.66
N ASN A 75 11.21 16.22 6.12
CA ASN A 75 12.27 16.32 5.12
C ASN A 75 12.36 15.05 4.26
N TYR A 76 13.01 15.13 3.10
CA TYR A 76 13.15 14.01 2.17
C TYR A 76 13.94 12.81 2.72
N PRO A 77 15.05 12.97 3.47
CA PRO A 77 15.72 11.85 4.11
C PRO A 77 14.79 11.05 5.02
N SER A 78 14.02 11.71 5.89
CA SER A 78 13.09 11.06 6.80
C SER A 78 11.93 10.40 6.07
N MET A 79 11.45 10.99 4.96
CA MET A 79 10.46 10.37 4.08
C MET A 79 10.97 9.03 3.50
N ALA A 80 12.24 8.97 3.08
CA ALA A 80 12.85 7.73 2.59
C ALA A 80 13.08 6.71 3.71
N GLU A 81 13.49 7.14 4.89
CA GLU A 81 13.66 6.29 6.07
C GLU A 81 12.34 5.70 6.55
N THR A 82 11.24 6.45 6.43
CA THR A 82 9.89 5.96 6.71
C THR A 82 9.54 4.76 5.83
N LEU A 83 9.87 4.81 4.53
CA LEU A 83 9.68 3.66 3.64
C LEU A 83 10.53 2.46 4.07
N ARG A 84 11.83 2.66 4.34
CA ARG A 84 12.73 1.58 4.80
C ARG A 84 12.21 0.92 6.08
N GLY A 85 11.79 1.74 7.05
CA GLY A 85 11.18 1.26 8.29
C GLY A 85 9.94 0.43 8.03
N GLY A 86 9.05 0.88 7.14
CA GLY A 86 7.84 0.19 6.75
C GLY A 86 8.11 -1.13 6.01
N LEU A 87 9.11 -1.19 5.13
CA LEU A 87 9.50 -2.43 4.46
C LEU A 87 10.10 -3.45 5.44
N SER A 88 10.93 -3.00 6.39
CA SER A 88 11.45 -3.84 7.46
C SER A 88 10.31 -4.37 8.36
N PHE A 89 9.33 -3.53 8.64
CA PHE A 89 8.16 -3.88 9.42
C PHE A 89 7.28 -4.92 8.70
N ALA A 90 7.06 -4.76 7.40
CA ALA A 90 6.37 -5.71 6.56
C ALA A 90 7.04 -7.10 6.57
N MET A 91 8.40 -7.14 6.55
CA MET A 91 9.16 -8.39 6.66
C MET A 91 9.02 -9.06 8.03
N SER A 92 8.54 -8.36 9.03
CA SER A 92 8.16 -8.91 10.34
C SER A 92 6.69 -9.35 10.41
N GLY A 93 5.96 -9.37 9.28
CA GLY A 93 4.58 -9.82 9.17
C GLY A 93 3.52 -8.77 9.47
N PHE A 94 3.88 -7.48 9.44
CA PHE A 94 2.93 -6.38 9.62
C PHE A 94 2.43 -5.88 8.26
N SER A 95 1.22 -6.24 7.93
CA SER A 95 0.63 -5.98 6.61
C SER A 95 0.12 -4.55 6.43
N PHE A 96 -0.33 -3.91 7.51
CA PHE A 96 -1.00 -2.61 7.46
C PHE A 96 -0.25 -1.60 8.30
N TRP A 97 0.40 -0.67 7.63
CA TRP A 97 1.12 0.42 8.29
C TRP A 97 0.95 1.72 7.51
N SER A 98 1.09 2.81 8.22
CA SER A 98 1.05 4.15 7.66
C SER A 98 2.16 5.02 8.21
N HIS A 99 2.17 6.25 7.78
CA HIS A 99 3.10 7.27 8.24
C HIS A 99 2.41 8.64 8.20
N ASP A 100 2.99 9.58 8.89
CA ASP A 100 2.46 10.95 8.92
C ASP A 100 2.84 11.66 7.63
N ILE A 101 1.84 11.85 6.75
CA ILE A 101 2.04 12.51 5.46
C ILE A 101 2.56 13.92 5.70
N SER A 102 3.66 14.26 5.06
CA SER A 102 4.46 15.47 5.17
C SER A 102 5.36 15.57 6.41
N GLY A 103 5.48 14.50 7.19
CA GLY A 103 6.29 14.45 8.41
C GLY A 103 5.57 14.98 9.64
N PHE A 104 5.89 14.40 10.80
CA PHE A 104 5.32 14.78 12.10
C PHE A 104 6.03 16.01 12.65
N GLU A 105 7.37 15.93 12.81
CA GLU A 105 8.19 17.00 13.37
C GLU A 105 8.41 18.13 12.37
N SER A 106 8.26 19.37 12.82
CA SER A 106 8.37 20.58 12.01
C SER A 106 7.22 20.71 10.98
N THR A 107 7.32 21.69 10.09
CA THR A 107 6.36 21.92 9.01
C THR A 107 7.05 21.68 7.66
N ALA A 108 6.43 20.88 6.80
CA ALA A 108 6.93 20.61 5.47
C ALA A 108 6.87 21.86 4.57
N THR A 109 7.76 21.92 3.58
CA THR A 109 7.62 22.80 2.44
C THR A 109 6.49 22.32 1.52
N PRO A 110 5.86 23.18 0.68
CA PRO A 110 4.79 22.75 -0.23
C PRO A 110 5.21 21.64 -1.19
N ASP A 111 6.45 21.65 -1.68
CA ASP A 111 6.99 20.59 -2.54
C ASP A 111 7.06 19.25 -1.83
N LEU A 112 7.60 19.20 -0.62
CA LEU A 112 7.68 17.99 0.18
C LEU A 112 6.28 17.47 0.52
N TYR A 113 5.34 18.36 0.87
CA TYR A 113 3.95 17.98 1.15
C TYR A 113 3.33 17.24 -0.04
N LYS A 114 3.42 17.81 -1.25
CA LYS A 114 2.88 17.22 -2.48
C LYS A 114 3.52 15.87 -2.80
N ARG A 115 4.85 15.75 -2.72
CA ARG A 115 5.56 14.47 -2.91
C ARG A 115 5.16 13.42 -1.89
N TRP A 116 5.01 13.82 -0.62
CA TRP A 116 4.61 12.90 0.43
C TRP A 116 3.12 12.51 0.35
N CYS A 117 2.25 13.38 -0.15
CA CYS A 117 0.86 13.02 -0.47
C CYS A 117 0.80 11.86 -1.48
N ALA A 118 1.53 11.94 -2.58
CA ALA A 118 1.60 10.88 -3.58
C ALA A 118 2.05 9.54 -2.97
N PHE A 119 3.13 9.54 -2.17
CA PHE A 119 3.61 8.36 -1.47
C PHE A 119 2.59 7.87 -0.43
N GLY A 120 2.09 8.75 0.42
CA GLY A 120 1.20 8.39 1.53
C GLY A 120 -0.15 7.85 1.09
N LEU A 121 -0.66 8.29 -0.07
CA LEU A 121 -1.90 7.76 -0.65
C LEU A 121 -1.67 6.41 -1.34
N MET A 122 -0.46 6.12 -1.82
CA MET A 122 -0.08 4.81 -2.34
C MET A 122 0.45 3.88 -1.23
N SER A 123 -0.14 3.95 -0.05
CA SER A 123 0.08 3.10 1.12
C SER A 123 -1.23 2.44 1.57
N THR A 124 -1.17 1.45 2.46
CA THR A 124 -2.38 0.77 2.95
C THR A 124 -3.31 1.73 3.69
N HIS A 125 -2.76 2.56 4.56
CA HIS A 125 -3.47 3.57 5.34
C HIS A 125 -2.83 4.93 5.14
N SER A 126 -3.65 5.98 5.17
CA SER A 126 -3.20 7.34 4.92
C SER A 126 -3.78 8.29 5.95
N ARG A 127 -2.96 9.18 6.49
CA ARG A 127 -3.44 10.25 7.34
C ARG A 127 -2.60 11.51 7.20
N LEU A 128 -3.25 12.65 7.29
CA LEU A 128 -2.62 13.95 7.38
C LEU A 128 -2.41 14.26 8.88
N HIS A 129 -1.18 14.22 9.35
CA HIS A 129 -0.86 14.42 10.76
C HIS A 129 0.52 15.02 10.96
N GLY A 130 0.66 15.89 11.98
CA GLY A 130 1.92 16.49 12.36
C GLY A 130 1.81 17.32 13.63
N SER A 131 2.94 17.58 14.28
CA SER A 131 3.07 18.54 15.38
C SER A 131 3.18 19.97 14.84
N GLY A 132 2.90 20.95 15.66
CA GLY A 132 3.17 22.37 15.39
C GLY A 132 2.31 23.06 14.32
N SER A 133 1.78 22.33 13.34
CA SER A 133 0.88 22.89 12.33
C SER A 133 -0.09 21.83 11.78
N TYR A 134 -1.23 22.26 11.26
CA TYR A 134 -2.15 21.37 10.53
C TYR A 134 -1.57 20.95 9.19
N ARG A 135 -1.85 19.73 8.77
CA ARG A 135 -1.42 19.16 7.47
C ARG A 135 -2.53 19.21 6.41
N VAL A 136 -3.44 20.19 6.52
CA VAL A 136 -4.49 20.40 5.52
C VAL A 136 -3.93 21.10 4.29
N PRO A 137 -4.30 20.67 3.05
CA PRO A 137 -3.60 21.07 1.84
C PRO A 137 -3.66 22.58 1.57
N TRP A 138 -4.77 23.24 1.90
CA TRP A 138 -4.94 24.69 1.69
C TRP A 138 -4.04 25.60 2.54
N LEU A 139 -3.30 25.05 3.50
CA LEU A 139 -2.27 25.77 4.24
C LEU A 139 -0.90 25.75 3.55
N PHE A 140 -0.75 24.99 2.47
CA PHE A 140 0.46 24.92 1.68
C PHE A 140 0.31 25.74 0.41
N ASP A 141 -0.51 25.33 -0.53
CA ASP A 141 -0.87 26.08 -1.74
C ASP A 141 -2.10 25.43 -2.43
N ASP A 142 -2.60 26.07 -3.50
CA ASP A 142 -3.74 25.57 -4.26
C ASP A 142 -3.40 24.26 -4.98
N GLU A 143 -2.19 24.12 -5.53
CA GLU A 143 -1.71 22.90 -6.18
C GLU A 143 -1.69 21.71 -5.20
N ALA A 144 -1.36 21.94 -3.92
CA ALA A 144 -1.42 20.90 -2.89
C ALA A 144 -2.85 20.34 -2.70
N CYS A 145 -3.88 21.20 -2.84
CA CYS A 145 -5.27 20.77 -2.81
C CYS A 145 -5.62 19.86 -4.00
N GLU A 146 -5.16 20.23 -5.19
CA GLU A 146 -5.37 19.45 -6.41
C GLU A 146 -4.67 18.10 -6.33
N ILE A 147 -3.39 18.08 -5.97
CA ILE A 147 -2.59 16.86 -5.84
C ILE A 147 -3.19 15.89 -4.82
N LEU A 148 -3.53 16.37 -3.62
CA LEU A 148 -4.14 15.51 -2.61
C LEU A 148 -5.45 14.91 -3.11
N LYS A 149 -6.31 15.72 -3.76
CA LYS A 149 -7.58 15.26 -4.34
C LYS A 149 -7.37 14.19 -5.40
N GLU A 150 -6.43 14.37 -6.33
CA GLU A 150 -6.14 13.43 -7.40
C GLU A 150 -5.70 12.07 -6.86
N PHE A 151 -4.77 12.04 -5.91
CA PHE A 151 -4.31 10.79 -5.30
C PHE A 151 -5.35 10.15 -4.38
N VAL A 152 -6.20 10.91 -3.70
CA VAL A 152 -7.35 10.38 -2.96
C VAL A 152 -8.35 9.71 -3.91
N ASN A 153 -8.70 10.39 -5.00
CA ASN A 153 -9.61 9.85 -6.02
C ASN A 153 -9.03 8.56 -6.64
N LEU A 154 -7.74 8.55 -6.97
CA LEU A 154 -7.07 7.36 -7.47
C LEU A 154 -7.10 6.21 -6.44
N LYS A 155 -6.83 6.51 -5.16
CA LYS A 155 -6.90 5.50 -4.10
C LYS A 155 -8.31 4.93 -3.94
N CYS A 156 -9.36 5.76 -3.98
CA CYS A 156 -10.75 5.29 -3.95
C CYS A 156 -11.05 4.33 -5.12
N ARG A 157 -10.58 4.63 -6.32
CA ARG A 157 -10.72 3.75 -7.48
C ARG A 157 -9.89 2.47 -7.36
N LEU A 158 -8.78 2.48 -6.65
CA LEU A 158 -7.96 1.29 -6.38
C LEU A 158 -8.55 0.38 -5.29
N MET A 159 -9.62 0.78 -4.59
CA MET A 159 -10.15 0.01 -3.46
C MET A 159 -10.54 -1.44 -3.79
N PRO A 160 -11.15 -1.79 -4.96
CA PRO A 160 -11.39 -3.19 -5.30
C PRO A 160 -10.13 -4.04 -5.27
N TYR A 161 -9.03 -3.50 -5.78
CA TYR A 161 -7.71 -4.13 -5.75
C TYR A 161 -7.14 -4.17 -4.32
N LEU A 162 -7.08 -3.02 -3.66
CA LEU A 162 -6.44 -2.88 -2.34
C LEU A 162 -7.15 -3.71 -1.27
N TYR A 163 -8.48 -3.73 -1.29
CA TYR A 163 -9.23 -4.53 -0.34
C TYR A 163 -9.10 -6.03 -0.64
N GLY A 164 -9.02 -6.43 -1.92
CA GLY A 164 -8.67 -7.79 -2.32
C GLY A 164 -7.29 -8.21 -1.77
N GLN A 165 -6.29 -7.33 -1.86
CA GLN A 165 -4.97 -7.58 -1.28
C GLN A 165 -5.00 -7.64 0.25
N ALA A 166 -5.86 -6.86 0.91
CA ALA A 166 -6.05 -6.93 2.36
C ALA A 166 -6.70 -8.25 2.79
N VAL A 167 -7.69 -8.75 2.04
CA VAL A 167 -8.31 -10.07 2.26
C VAL A 167 -7.28 -11.19 2.08
N CYS A 168 -6.47 -11.12 1.03
CA CYS A 168 -5.36 -12.05 0.80
C CYS A 168 -4.35 -12.01 1.97
N SER A 169 -3.99 -10.82 2.42
CA SER A 169 -3.11 -10.64 3.58
C SER A 169 -3.67 -11.26 4.86
N HIS A 170 -4.97 -11.09 5.11
CA HIS A 170 -5.64 -11.72 6.25
C HIS A 170 -5.61 -13.25 6.19
N LYS A 171 -5.84 -13.83 5.01
CA LYS A 171 -5.89 -15.29 4.81
C LYS A 171 -4.51 -15.95 4.78
N GLU A 172 -3.52 -15.30 4.19
CA GLU A 172 -2.22 -15.89 3.87
C GLU A 172 -1.06 -15.30 4.68
N GLY A 173 -1.26 -14.17 5.36
CA GLY A 173 -0.21 -13.46 6.11
C GLY A 173 0.79 -12.70 5.23
N ARG A 174 0.55 -12.58 3.93
CA ARG A 174 1.43 -11.87 3.00
C ARG A 174 1.19 -10.36 3.05
N PRO A 175 2.22 -9.53 3.35
CA PRO A 175 2.04 -8.08 3.49
C PRO A 175 1.56 -7.43 2.19
N VAL A 176 0.81 -6.32 2.31
CA VAL A 176 0.35 -5.55 1.13
C VAL A 176 1.48 -4.70 0.55
N LEU A 177 2.28 -4.03 1.39
CA LEU A 177 3.49 -3.35 0.94
C LEU A 177 4.68 -4.29 1.11
N ARG A 178 5.35 -4.64 0.02
CA ARG A 178 6.42 -5.64 0.04
C ARG A 178 7.72 -5.11 -0.55
N PRO A 179 8.87 -5.41 0.08
CA PRO A 179 10.15 -5.17 -0.57
C PRO A 179 10.28 -6.02 -1.83
N MET A 180 11.02 -5.50 -2.82
CA MET A 180 11.11 -6.11 -4.15
C MET A 180 11.62 -7.55 -4.13
N PHE A 181 12.58 -7.88 -3.26
CA PHE A 181 13.13 -9.23 -3.18
C PHE A 181 12.13 -10.31 -2.75
N LEU A 182 11.03 -9.94 -2.11
CA LEU A 182 9.97 -10.88 -1.72
C LEU A 182 9.16 -11.38 -2.93
N ASP A 183 8.96 -10.51 -3.91
CA ASP A 183 8.21 -10.82 -5.14
C ASP A 183 9.11 -11.26 -6.30
N PHE A 184 10.40 -10.91 -6.25
CA PHE A 184 11.41 -11.20 -7.29
C PHE A 184 12.69 -11.78 -6.67
N PRO A 185 12.59 -12.93 -5.97
CA PRO A 185 13.73 -13.50 -5.24
C PRO A 185 14.88 -13.97 -6.13
N GLU A 186 14.61 -14.26 -7.40
CA GLU A 186 15.62 -14.69 -8.37
C GLU A 186 16.35 -13.52 -9.06
N ASP A 187 15.81 -12.30 -8.93
CA ASP A 187 16.41 -11.10 -9.51
C ASP A 187 17.31 -10.39 -8.48
N ARG A 188 18.61 -10.58 -8.63
CA ARG A 188 19.63 -10.02 -7.72
C ARG A 188 19.63 -8.50 -7.62
N ALA A 189 19.12 -7.79 -8.63
CA ALA A 189 18.95 -6.35 -8.56
C ALA A 189 17.90 -5.94 -7.51
N CYS A 190 17.00 -6.84 -7.15
CA CYS A 190 15.95 -6.61 -6.15
C CYS A 190 16.43 -6.77 -4.69
N ASP A 191 17.59 -7.36 -4.44
CA ASP A 191 18.07 -7.72 -3.09
C ASP A 191 18.14 -6.52 -2.11
N THR A 192 18.46 -5.33 -2.60
CA THR A 192 18.74 -4.15 -1.75
C THR A 192 17.94 -2.90 -2.10
N LEU A 193 16.81 -3.06 -2.83
CA LEU A 193 15.97 -1.93 -3.22
C LEU A 193 15.14 -1.43 -2.04
N ASP A 194 15.45 -0.24 -1.55
CA ASP A 194 14.86 0.37 -0.35
C ASP A 194 14.06 1.65 -0.61
N ARG A 195 13.88 2.03 -1.89
CA ARG A 195 13.17 3.25 -2.32
C ARG A 195 12.01 2.99 -3.26
N GLN A 196 11.63 1.74 -3.38
CA GLN A 196 10.50 1.26 -4.14
C GLN A 196 9.94 0.01 -3.50
N TYR A 197 8.70 -0.34 -3.84
CA TYR A 197 8.04 -1.49 -3.26
C TYR A 197 6.93 -2.02 -4.17
N MET A 198 6.56 -3.28 -3.99
CA MET A 198 5.31 -3.80 -4.52
C MET A 198 4.15 -3.38 -3.60
N PHE A 199 3.12 -2.83 -4.20
CA PHE A 199 1.86 -2.48 -3.55
C PHE A 199 0.80 -3.49 -3.98
N GLY A 200 0.69 -4.59 -3.24
CA GLY A 200 0.00 -5.80 -3.66
C GLY A 200 0.72 -6.52 -4.80
N ASP A 201 0.00 -7.40 -5.50
CA ASP A 201 0.57 -8.29 -6.51
C ASP A 201 0.88 -7.60 -7.85
N SER A 202 0.12 -6.53 -8.18
CA SER A 202 0.07 -5.99 -9.54
C SER A 202 0.65 -4.57 -9.69
N LEU A 203 1.00 -3.90 -8.60
CA LEU A 203 1.51 -2.52 -8.65
C LEU A 203 2.90 -2.40 -8.03
N LEU A 204 3.80 -1.70 -8.70
CA LEU A 204 5.05 -1.21 -8.14
C LEU A 204 4.95 0.31 -7.94
N VAL A 205 5.41 0.78 -6.79
CA VAL A 205 5.47 2.21 -6.45
C VAL A 205 6.90 2.61 -6.19
N ALA A 206 7.37 3.67 -6.83
CA ALA A 206 8.66 4.31 -6.54
C ALA A 206 8.44 5.78 -6.15
N PRO A 207 8.32 6.09 -4.84
CA PRO A 207 8.13 7.46 -4.39
C PRO A 207 9.31 8.36 -4.77
N ILE A 208 9.04 9.65 -4.92
CA ILE A 208 10.04 10.64 -5.32
C ILE A 208 10.58 11.35 -4.08
N PHE A 209 11.85 11.12 -3.75
CA PHE A 209 12.53 11.64 -2.57
C PHE A 209 13.44 12.84 -2.88
N LYS A 210 13.06 13.65 -3.88
CA LYS A 210 13.80 14.84 -4.32
C LYS A 210 12.85 15.95 -4.74
N GLU A 211 13.21 17.19 -4.40
CA GLU A 211 12.48 18.38 -4.78
C GLU A 211 12.34 18.52 -6.31
N ASN A 212 13.43 18.29 -7.04
CA ASN A 212 13.47 18.42 -8.49
C ASN A 212 12.67 17.36 -9.28
N GLY A 213 12.01 16.43 -8.60
CA GLY A 213 11.19 15.39 -9.22
C GLY A 213 11.95 14.23 -9.84
N GLU A 214 13.28 14.22 -9.75
CA GLU A 214 14.08 13.09 -10.26
C GLU A 214 13.85 11.82 -9.41
N VAL A 215 13.62 10.71 -10.09
CA VAL A 215 13.52 9.38 -9.50
C VAL A 215 14.35 8.38 -10.28
N GLN A 216 14.98 7.46 -9.55
CA GLN A 216 15.63 6.27 -10.11
C GLN A 216 15.03 5.05 -9.43
N TYR A 217 14.61 4.08 -10.25
CA TYR A 217 14.02 2.84 -9.78
C TYR A 217 14.33 1.69 -10.73
N TYR A 218 14.21 0.48 -10.26
CA TYR A 218 14.47 -0.72 -11.04
C TYR A 218 13.14 -1.41 -11.39
N LEU A 219 12.96 -1.77 -12.65
CA LEU A 219 11.88 -2.63 -13.09
C LEU A 219 12.44 -4.02 -13.41
N PRO A 220 11.97 -5.09 -12.74
CA PRO A 220 12.23 -6.46 -13.16
C PRO A 220 11.80 -6.73 -14.61
N GLU A 221 12.26 -7.83 -15.19
CA GLU A 221 11.95 -8.22 -16.57
C GLU A 221 10.46 -8.14 -16.90
N GLY A 222 10.16 -7.82 -18.15
CA GLY A 222 8.80 -7.73 -18.69
C GLY A 222 8.41 -6.32 -19.14
N THR A 223 7.19 -6.18 -19.63
CA THR A 223 6.62 -4.90 -20.08
C THR A 223 5.69 -4.33 -19.03
N TRP A 224 6.06 -3.21 -18.45
CA TRP A 224 5.35 -2.49 -17.41
C TRP A 224 4.58 -1.31 -17.98
N TYR A 225 3.52 -0.88 -17.30
CA TYR A 225 2.72 0.28 -17.70
C TYR A 225 2.56 1.24 -16.53
N ASN A 226 2.91 2.51 -16.72
CA ASN A 226 2.60 3.52 -15.70
C ASN A 226 1.08 3.76 -15.67
N LEU A 227 0.45 3.50 -14.53
CA LEU A 227 -1.00 3.60 -14.35
C LEU A 227 -1.54 5.03 -14.53
N ILE A 228 -0.73 6.04 -14.18
CA ILE A 228 -1.12 7.45 -14.23
C ILE A 228 -0.92 8.02 -15.64
N THR A 229 0.25 7.80 -16.22
CA THR A 229 0.61 8.41 -17.52
C THR A 229 0.22 7.55 -18.72
N GLY A 230 -0.03 6.26 -18.52
CA GLY A 230 -0.27 5.29 -19.57
C GLY A 230 1.00 4.87 -20.34
N ALA A 231 2.17 5.33 -19.92
CA ALA A 231 3.43 5.01 -20.59
C ALA A 231 3.79 3.53 -20.47
N GLU A 232 4.20 2.92 -21.59
CA GLU A 232 4.81 1.59 -21.62
C GLU A 232 6.30 1.69 -21.34
N VAL A 233 6.81 0.84 -20.44
CA VAL A 233 8.22 0.84 -20.03
C VAL A 233 8.76 -0.59 -20.01
N ALA A 234 9.85 -0.82 -20.74
CA ALA A 234 10.55 -2.11 -20.72
C ALA A 234 11.35 -2.27 -19.42
N GLY A 235 11.13 -3.40 -18.74
CA GLY A 235 11.88 -3.82 -17.55
C GLY A 235 13.26 -4.43 -17.82
N GLY A 236 13.79 -5.16 -16.83
CA GLY A 236 15.14 -5.73 -16.82
C GLY A 236 16.24 -4.69 -16.62
N LYS A 237 15.91 -3.47 -16.19
CA LYS A 237 16.89 -2.36 -16.07
C LYS A 237 16.43 -1.25 -15.13
N TRP A 238 17.40 -0.43 -14.75
CA TRP A 238 17.15 0.83 -14.04
C TRP A 238 16.51 1.85 -14.97
N GLN A 239 15.52 2.54 -14.43
CA GLN A 239 14.86 3.69 -15.03
C GLN A 239 15.33 4.96 -14.36
N LYS A 240 15.38 6.06 -15.12
CA LYS A 240 15.60 7.42 -14.59
C LYS A 240 14.60 8.35 -15.26
N GLU A 241 13.76 8.97 -14.44
CA GLU A 241 12.68 9.84 -14.90
C GLU A 241 12.63 11.11 -14.06
N THR A 242 11.89 12.10 -14.56
CA THR A 242 11.55 13.32 -13.82
C THR A 242 10.05 13.51 -13.91
N HIS A 243 9.41 13.67 -12.78
CA HIS A 243 7.97 13.84 -12.63
C HIS A 243 7.64 15.22 -12.03
N ASP A 244 6.52 15.79 -12.44
CA ASP A 244 5.83 16.85 -11.71
C ASP A 244 5.19 16.30 -10.43
N TYR A 245 4.31 17.07 -9.78
CA TYR A 245 3.63 16.58 -8.57
C TYR A 245 2.41 15.70 -8.85
N HIS A 246 1.88 15.73 -10.10
CA HIS A 246 0.70 14.96 -10.51
C HIS A 246 1.00 13.48 -10.81
N SER A 247 2.27 13.10 -10.83
CA SER A 247 2.68 11.75 -11.18
C SER A 247 3.86 11.22 -10.37
N LEU A 248 3.98 9.91 -10.33
CA LEU A 248 5.13 9.15 -9.85
C LEU A 248 5.18 7.82 -10.63
N PRO A 249 6.29 7.07 -10.57
CA PRO A 249 6.28 5.69 -11.05
C PRO A 249 5.30 4.84 -10.24
N LEU A 250 4.12 4.61 -10.82
CA LEU A 250 3.08 3.69 -10.35
C LEU A 250 2.86 2.67 -11.46
N MET A 251 3.62 1.57 -11.41
CA MET A 251 3.79 0.67 -12.53
C MET A 251 2.94 -0.58 -12.39
N VAL A 252 2.09 -0.84 -13.39
CA VAL A 252 1.33 -2.09 -13.49
C VAL A 252 2.27 -3.19 -13.96
N ARG A 253 2.33 -4.26 -13.16
CA ARG A 253 3.19 -5.43 -13.40
C ARG A 253 2.76 -6.19 -14.66
N PRO A 254 3.69 -6.75 -15.46
CA PRO A 254 3.35 -7.72 -16.51
C PRO A 254 2.66 -8.96 -15.92
N ASN A 255 1.91 -9.66 -16.74
CA ASN A 255 1.16 -10.86 -16.36
C ASN A 255 0.21 -10.62 -15.17
N SER A 256 -0.54 -9.51 -15.21
CA SER A 256 -1.45 -9.15 -14.13
C SER A 256 -2.78 -8.57 -14.61
N ILE A 257 -3.77 -8.64 -13.75
CA ILE A 257 -5.08 -8.01 -13.92
C ILE A 257 -5.26 -7.05 -12.76
N LEU A 258 -5.47 -5.77 -13.06
CA LEU A 258 -5.70 -4.73 -12.05
C LEU A 258 -7.16 -4.26 -12.10
N PRO A 259 -7.99 -4.58 -11.11
CA PRO A 259 -9.33 -4.04 -11.01
C PRO A 259 -9.32 -2.59 -10.52
N LEU A 260 -9.97 -1.70 -11.28
CA LEU A 260 -10.22 -0.31 -10.91
C LEU A 260 -11.72 -0.07 -10.75
N GLY A 261 -12.12 0.41 -9.59
CA GLY A 261 -13.51 0.73 -9.32
C GLY A 261 -14.04 1.96 -10.07
N ASN A 262 -15.34 2.09 -10.08
CA ASN A 262 -16.07 3.17 -10.74
C ASN A 262 -16.32 4.39 -9.85
N ASN A 263 -15.92 4.35 -8.56
CA ASN A 263 -16.16 5.42 -7.60
C ASN A 263 -14.84 6.01 -7.10
N ASP A 264 -14.67 7.31 -7.28
CA ASP A 264 -13.50 8.07 -6.86
C ASP A 264 -13.78 9.01 -5.66
N GLN A 265 -15.02 8.99 -5.11
CA GLN A 265 -15.46 9.91 -4.07
C GLN A 265 -15.46 9.30 -2.66
N LYS A 266 -15.49 7.97 -2.56
CA LYS A 266 -15.49 7.25 -1.29
C LYS A 266 -14.86 5.86 -1.42
N PRO A 267 -14.28 5.31 -0.33
CA PRO A 267 -13.62 4.01 -0.37
C PRO A 267 -14.58 2.81 -0.25
N ASP A 268 -15.80 3.00 0.23
CA ASP A 268 -16.79 1.96 0.54
C ASP A 268 -17.96 1.99 -0.46
N TYR A 269 -17.92 1.10 -1.44
CA TYR A 269 -18.94 0.94 -2.49
C TYR A 269 -18.97 -0.51 -2.97
N ASP A 270 -19.89 -0.87 -3.85
CA ASP A 270 -19.89 -2.18 -4.50
C ASP A 270 -18.70 -2.26 -5.48
N TYR A 271 -17.68 -3.04 -5.11
CA TYR A 271 -16.42 -3.13 -5.86
C TYR A 271 -16.55 -3.88 -7.17
N ALA A 272 -17.54 -4.76 -7.31
CA ALA A 272 -17.78 -5.53 -8.53
C ALA A 272 -18.64 -4.78 -9.55
N ASP A 273 -19.41 -3.77 -9.10
CA ASP A 273 -20.29 -3.00 -9.98
C ASP A 273 -19.52 -1.93 -10.78
N GLY A 274 -19.54 -2.01 -12.10
CA GLY A 274 -18.89 -1.06 -12.99
C GLY A 274 -17.36 -1.08 -12.94
N VAL A 275 -16.75 -2.17 -12.43
CA VAL A 275 -15.30 -2.30 -12.33
C VAL A 275 -14.65 -2.34 -13.71
N SER A 276 -13.49 -1.68 -13.84
CA SER A 276 -12.65 -1.75 -15.04
C SER A 276 -11.49 -2.72 -14.77
N LEU A 277 -11.44 -3.81 -15.54
CA LEU A 277 -10.38 -4.81 -15.50
C LEU A 277 -9.26 -4.39 -16.44
N LEU A 278 -8.16 -3.86 -15.90
CA LEU A 278 -6.98 -3.53 -16.70
C LEU A 278 -6.11 -4.78 -16.85
N VAL A 279 -5.94 -5.23 -18.08
CA VAL A 279 -5.14 -6.41 -18.44
C VAL A 279 -3.79 -5.93 -18.96
N SER A 280 -2.70 -6.27 -18.26
CA SER A 280 -1.33 -5.89 -18.65
C SER A 280 -0.82 -6.69 -19.85
N ALA A 281 0.46 -6.52 -20.22
CA ALA A 281 1.12 -7.43 -21.15
C ALA A 281 1.31 -8.80 -20.50
N PHE A 282 1.05 -9.86 -21.25
CA PHE A 282 1.26 -11.25 -20.83
C PHE A 282 2.32 -11.91 -21.69
N ASP A 283 3.20 -12.67 -21.07
CA ASP A 283 4.09 -13.60 -21.74
C ASP A 283 3.31 -14.81 -22.28
N GLU A 284 3.83 -15.49 -23.30
CA GLU A 284 3.17 -16.68 -23.86
C GLU A 284 2.95 -17.74 -22.79
N GLY A 285 1.72 -18.21 -22.66
CA GLY A 285 1.30 -19.22 -21.68
C GLY A 285 1.19 -18.70 -20.24
N ALA A 286 1.51 -17.44 -19.97
CA ALA A 286 1.35 -16.86 -18.64
C ALA A 286 -0.12 -16.78 -18.23
N GLU A 287 -0.36 -16.98 -16.93
CA GLU A 287 -1.68 -16.92 -16.31
C GLU A 287 -1.70 -15.91 -15.15
N ALA A 288 -2.84 -15.27 -14.95
CA ALA A 288 -3.07 -14.40 -13.79
C ALA A 288 -4.49 -14.63 -13.25
N LYS A 289 -4.62 -14.38 -11.94
CA LYS A 289 -5.91 -14.39 -11.23
C LYS A 289 -6.01 -13.17 -10.35
N THR A 290 -7.20 -12.57 -10.28
CA THR A 290 -7.54 -11.55 -9.29
C THR A 290 -8.93 -11.85 -8.71
N GLU A 291 -9.11 -11.52 -7.44
CA GLU A 291 -10.38 -11.66 -6.74
C GLU A 291 -10.85 -10.30 -6.25
N ILE A 292 -12.13 -10.02 -6.45
CA ILE A 292 -12.76 -8.79 -6.00
C ILE A 292 -13.72 -9.17 -4.88
N PRO A 293 -13.47 -8.68 -3.64
CA PRO A 293 -14.35 -8.95 -2.51
C PRO A 293 -15.51 -7.95 -2.41
N ASP A 294 -16.53 -8.31 -1.65
CA ASP A 294 -17.50 -7.36 -1.10
C ASP A 294 -16.91 -6.64 0.15
N LEU A 295 -17.68 -5.73 0.74
CA LEU A 295 -17.25 -4.99 1.94
C LEU A 295 -17.11 -5.84 3.21
N LYS A 296 -17.50 -7.12 3.17
CA LYS A 296 -17.31 -8.09 4.26
C LYS A 296 -16.07 -8.96 4.05
N GLY A 297 -15.41 -8.83 2.90
CA GLY A 297 -14.25 -9.63 2.53
C GLY A 297 -14.57 -10.96 1.86
N GLU A 298 -15.84 -11.18 1.49
CA GLU A 298 -16.24 -12.36 0.73
C GLU A 298 -15.98 -12.13 -0.76
N THR A 299 -15.35 -13.07 -1.45
CA THR A 299 -15.09 -12.97 -2.89
C THR A 299 -16.42 -13.02 -3.65
N VAL A 300 -16.74 -11.96 -4.38
CA VAL A 300 -17.96 -11.83 -5.20
C VAL A 300 -17.68 -11.90 -6.69
N MET A 301 -16.44 -11.70 -7.12
CA MET A 301 -16.02 -11.80 -8.51
C MET A 301 -14.60 -12.35 -8.59
N THR A 302 -14.40 -13.33 -9.45
CA THR A 302 -13.07 -13.89 -9.76
C THR A 302 -12.78 -13.66 -11.24
N VAL A 303 -11.59 -13.18 -11.53
CA VAL A 303 -11.14 -12.95 -12.91
C VAL A 303 -9.83 -13.70 -13.12
N THR A 304 -9.79 -14.54 -14.16
CA THR A 304 -8.58 -15.23 -14.61
C THR A 304 -8.25 -14.82 -16.02
N ALA A 305 -6.97 -14.73 -16.35
CA ALA A 305 -6.51 -14.47 -17.70
C ALA A 305 -5.36 -15.41 -18.06
N LYS A 306 -5.31 -15.82 -19.33
CA LYS A 306 -4.24 -16.63 -19.88
C LYS A 306 -3.91 -16.16 -21.29
N ARG A 307 -2.64 -16.03 -21.61
CA ARG A 307 -2.21 -15.79 -22.99
C ARG A 307 -2.10 -17.08 -23.78
N VAL A 308 -2.69 -17.08 -24.96
CA VAL A 308 -2.61 -18.16 -25.95
C VAL A 308 -2.36 -17.54 -27.32
N GLY A 309 -1.14 -17.64 -27.83
CA GLY A 309 -0.74 -16.97 -29.06
C GLY A 309 -0.87 -15.45 -29.00
N ASP A 310 -1.61 -14.86 -29.93
CA ASP A 310 -1.78 -13.40 -30.00
C ASP A 310 -2.97 -12.86 -29.19
N GLU A 311 -3.66 -13.70 -28.43
CA GLU A 311 -4.84 -13.34 -27.66
C GLU A 311 -4.66 -13.61 -26.17
N ILE A 312 -5.31 -12.79 -25.34
CA ILE A 312 -5.44 -13.03 -23.91
C ILE A 312 -6.88 -13.47 -23.66
N HIS A 313 -7.06 -14.69 -23.20
CA HIS A 313 -8.35 -15.25 -22.82
C HIS A 313 -8.67 -14.88 -21.40
N LEU A 314 -9.77 -14.18 -21.20
CA LEU A 314 -10.24 -13.69 -19.90
C LEU A 314 -11.54 -14.41 -19.52
N HIS A 315 -11.53 -15.08 -18.37
CA HIS A 315 -12.72 -15.70 -17.80
C HIS A 315 -13.13 -14.93 -16.55
N VAL A 316 -14.43 -14.60 -16.45
CA VAL A 316 -15.02 -13.85 -15.34
C VAL A 316 -16.11 -14.69 -14.71
N GLU A 317 -15.93 -14.99 -13.42
CA GLU A 317 -16.90 -15.73 -12.60
C GLU A 317 -17.49 -14.81 -11.53
N GLY A 318 -18.80 -14.79 -11.38
CA GLY A 318 -19.50 -13.92 -10.41
C GLY A 318 -19.70 -12.49 -10.90
N GLY A 319 -19.90 -11.56 -9.95
CA GLY A 319 -20.28 -10.19 -10.26
C GLY A 319 -21.71 -10.06 -10.82
N ASN A 320 -22.09 -8.86 -11.24
CA ASN A 320 -23.42 -8.55 -11.81
C ASN A 320 -23.41 -8.38 -13.34
N GLY A 321 -22.26 -8.66 -13.99
CA GLY A 321 -22.07 -8.48 -15.42
C GLY A 321 -21.78 -7.04 -15.87
N ASN A 322 -21.80 -6.08 -14.96
CA ASN A 322 -21.45 -4.68 -15.23
C ASN A 322 -19.98 -4.42 -15.01
N TYR A 323 -19.15 -4.73 -15.98
CA TYR A 323 -17.70 -4.48 -15.96
C TYR A 323 -17.20 -4.11 -17.35
N THR A 324 -16.01 -3.54 -17.40
CA THR A 324 -15.28 -3.24 -18.64
C THR A 324 -13.91 -3.91 -18.63
N VAL A 325 -13.41 -4.26 -19.81
CA VAL A 325 -12.06 -4.83 -19.98
C VAL A 325 -11.23 -3.88 -20.84
N LYS A 326 -10.04 -3.54 -20.37
CA LYS A 326 -9.10 -2.71 -21.11
C LYS A 326 -7.72 -3.38 -21.16
N SER A 327 -7.26 -3.70 -22.37
CA SER A 327 -5.87 -4.11 -22.59
C SER A 327 -4.94 -2.89 -22.50
N LEU A 328 -3.88 -2.99 -21.71
CA LEU A 328 -2.83 -1.96 -21.64
C LEU A 328 -1.81 -2.15 -22.77
N SER A 329 -1.56 -3.39 -23.18
CA SER A 329 -0.61 -3.74 -24.26
C SER A 329 -1.18 -3.56 -25.68
N GLY A 330 -2.48 -3.31 -25.80
CA GLY A 330 -3.15 -3.37 -27.10
C GLY A 330 -3.38 -4.79 -27.64
N CYS A 331 -2.92 -5.83 -26.93
CA CYS A 331 -3.22 -7.22 -27.25
C CYS A 331 -4.73 -7.45 -27.19
N LYS A 332 -5.26 -8.25 -28.11
CA LYS A 332 -6.69 -8.59 -28.12
C LYS A 332 -7.05 -9.41 -26.88
N VAL A 333 -8.04 -8.95 -26.13
CA VAL A 333 -8.62 -9.71 -25.01
C VAL A 333 -9.94 -10.32 -25.44
N VAL A 334 -10.05 -11.65 -25.29
CA VAL A 334 -11.26 -12.42 -25.56
C VAL A 334 -11.89 -12.79 -24.21
N VAL A 335 -13.09 -12.28 -23.97
CA VAL A 335 -13.83 -12.65 -22.76
C VAL A 335 -14.60 -13.94 -23.05
N GLU A 336 -14.28 -14.96 -22.27
CA GLU A 336 -14.94 -16.27 -22.34
C GLU A 336 -16.22 -16.25 -21.51
N ALA A 337 -17.26 -16.89 -22.06
CA ALA A 337 -18.57 -16.96 -21.42
C ALA A 337 -18.61 -18.00 -20.27
#